data_ed4ef9ee3e956a19519f21ffc5237ea0
#
_entry.id   ed4ef9ee3e956a19519f21ffc5237ea0
#
_cell.length_a   1.000
_cell.length_b   1.000
_cell.length_c   1.000
_cell.angle_alpha   90.00
_cell.angle_beta   90.00
_cell.angle_gamma   90.00
#
_symmetry.space_group_name_H-M   'P 1'
#
loop_
_entity.id
_entity.type
_entity.pdbx_description
1 polymer ?
#
loop_
_entity_poly.entity_id
_entity_poly.type
_entity_poly.pdbx_seq_one_letter_code
_entity_poly.pdbx_strand_id
1 'polypeptide(L)'
;KGFKKYVKRLSKADVDGKTDIIENARMTNAEKLGDWKTYIVLGSEQLKNGKVGDLVLYNWGLRINRGCKDSALRMQAAQWFDDAAAKSKEGPMSFKVYFERVANDLKQDYKESK
;
A
#
# COMPACT_ATOMS: atom_id res chain seq x y z
N LYS A 1 -16.19 22.91 7.70
CA LYS A 1 -17.19 22.34 8.60
C LYS A 1 -18.09 21.33 7.87
N GLY A 2 -18.61 21.66 6.72
CA GLY A 2 -19.46 20.77 5.95
C GLY A 2 -18.73 19.50 5.51
N PHE A 3 -17.48 19.63 5.14
CA PHE A 3 -16.67 18.51 4.71
C PHE A 3 -16.47 17.49 5.84
N LYS A 4 -16.14 17.96 7.04
CA LYS A 4 -15.95 17.07 8.18
C LYS A 4 -17.24 16.34 8.54
N LYS A 5 -18.36 17.04 8.52
CA LYS A 5 -19.67 16.44 8.76
C LYS A 5 -19.98 15.37 7.73
N TYR A 6 -19.72 15.68 6.47
CA TYR A 6 -19.95 14.77 5.36
C TYR A 6 -19.14 13.48 5.51
N VAL A 7 -17.84 13.61 5.76
CA VAL A 7 -16.95 12.44 5.93
C VAL A 7 -17.40 11.59 7.11
N LYS A 8 -17.73 12.21 8.24
CA LYS A 8 -18.19 11.50 9.42
C LYS A 8 -19.49 10.74 9.16
N ARG A 9 -20.41 11.37 8.42
CA ARG A 9 -21.68 10.73 8.06
C ARG A 9 -21.46 9.54 7.14
N LEU A 10 -20.58 9.67 6.16
CA LEU A 10 -20.25 8.57 5.26
C LEU A 10 -19.65 7.39 6.02
N SER A 11 -18.75 7.67 6.95
CA SER A 11 -18.12 6.62 7.74
C SER A 11 -19.15 5.86 8.57
N LYS A 12 -20.18 6.52 9.08
CA LYS A 12 -21.26 5.89 9.83
C LYS A 12 -22.18 5.08 8.94
N ALA A 13 -22.51 5.63 7.77
CA ALA A 13 -23.47 5.02 6.87
C ALA A 13 -22.91 3.82 6.12
N ASP A 14 -21.63 3.87 5.78
CA ASP A 14 -20.98 2.82 5.01
C ASP A 14 -19.56 2.64 5.54
N VAL A 15 -19.46 1.85 6.59
CA VAL A 15 -18.20 1.67 7.31
C VAL A 15 -17.10 1.13 6.42
N ASP A 16 -17.42 0.20 5.52
CA ASP A 16 -16.39 -0.49 4.76
C ASP A 16 -15.98 0.25 3.49
N GLY A 17 -16.91 0.48 2.59
CA GLY A 17 -16.59 1.05 1.27
C GLY A 17 -16.10 2.50 1.34
N LYS A 18 -16.78 3.33 2.13
CA LYS A 18 -16.46 4.75 2.18
C LYS A 18 -15.19 5.04 2.95
N THR A 19 -14.92 4.25 3.99
CA THR A 19 -13.67 4.39 4.74
C THR A 19 -12.48 4.05 3.86
N ASP A 20 -12.58 3.00 3.04
CA ASP A 20 -11.51 2.61 2.13
C ASP A 20 -11.24 3.71 1.09
N ILE A 21 -12.28 4.35 0.58
CA ILE A 21 -12.12 5.45 -0.38
C ILE A 21 -11.36 6.61 0.26
N ILE A 22 -11.69 6.95 1.50
CA ILE A 22 -11.04 8.03 2.23
C ILE A 22 -9.57 7.71 2.45
N GLU A 23 -9.26 6.49 2.89
CA GLU A 23 -7.88 6.08 3.13
C GLU A 23 -7.06 6.06 1.84
N ASN A 24 -7.65 5.60 0.74
CA ASN A 24 -6.97 5.61 -0.56
C ASN A 24 -6.68 7.03 -1.03
N ALA A 25 -7.59 7.97 -0.80
CA ALA A 25 -7.36 9.36 -1.14
C ALA A 25 -6.20 9.96 -0.34
N ARG A 26 -6.11 9.61 0.94
CA ARG A 26 -5.01 10.06 1.79
C ARG A 26 -3.68 9.48 1.33
N MET A 27 -3.66 8.20 0.95
CA MET A 27 -2.46 7.57 0.42
C MET A 27 -2.02 8.22 -0.89
N THR A 28 -2.95 8.50 -1.79
CA THR A 28 -2.64 9.16 -3.06
C THR A 28 -2.04 10.54 -2.81
N ASN A 29 -2.57 11.28 -1.86
CA ASN A 29 -2.03 12.59 -1.51
C ASN A 29 -0.63 12.48 -0.92
N ALA A 30 -0.39 11.51 -0.06
CA ALA A 30 0.94 11.27 0.52
C ALA A 30 1.95 10.96 -0.58
N GLU A 31 1.57 10.16 -1.56
CA GLU A 31 2.43 9.84 -2.70
C GLU A 31 2.80 11.10 -3.47
N LYS A 32 1.84 11.97 -3.75
CA LYS A 32 2.09 13.22 -4.48
C LYS A 32 3.04 14.13 -3.74
N LEU A 33 2.98 14.12 -2.41
CA LEU A 33 3.85 14.94 -1.59
C LEU A 33 5.22 14.31 -1.33
N GLY A 34 5.40 13.06 -1.75
CA GLY A 34 6.62 12.32 -1.44
C GLY A 34 6.70 11.86 0.00
N ASP A 35 5.58 11.87 0.71
CA ASP A 35 5.51 11.47 2.12
C ASP A 35 5.27 9.96 2.23
N TRP A 36 6.32 9.21 1.94
CA TRP A 36 6.23 7.75 1.90
C TRP A 36 6.02 7.13 3.27
N LYS A 37 6.45 7.83 4.32
CA LYS A 37 6.20 7.35 5.68
C LYS A 37 4.69 7.26 5.95
N THR A 38 3.95 8.32 5.64
CA THR A 38 2.50 8.34 5.80
C THR A 38 1.85 7.31 4.89
N TYR A 39 2.32 7.20 3.65
CA TYR A 39 1.82 6.22 2.69
C TYR A 39 1.90 4.80 3.26
N ILE A 40 3.05 4.44 3.81
CA ILE A 40 3.30 3.11 4.36
C ILE A 40 2.47 2.87 5.63
N VAL A 41 2.35 3.87 6.49
CA VAL A 41 1.52 3.75 7.70
C VAL A 41 0.07 3.48 7.33
N LEU A 42 -0.47 4.24 6.39
CA LEU A 42 -1.86 4.06 5.94
C LEU A 42 -2.07 2.70 5.29
N GLY A 43 -1.12 2.28 4.46
CA GLY A 43 -1.18 0.96 3.82
C GLY A 43 -1.15 -0.16 4.85
N SER A 44 -0.30 -0.04 5.86
CA SER A 44 -0.20 -1.03 6.93
C SER A 44 -1.52 -1.17 7.69
N GLU A 45 -2.20 -0.05 7.94
CA GLU A 45 -3.50 -0.08 8.61
C GLU A 45 -4.56 -0.80 7.77
N GLN A 46 -4.58 -0.54 6.47
CA GLN A 46 -5.52 -1.21 5.58
C GLN A 46 -5.24 -2.72 5.52
N LEU A 47 -3.98 -3.11 5.51
CA LEU A 47 -3.61 -4.53 5.51
C LEU A 47 -4.06 -5.23 6.78
N LYS A 48 -3.98 -4.56 7.93
CA LYS A 48 -4.48 -5.12 9.19
C LYS A 48 -5.98 -5.37 9.13
N ASN A 49 -6.71 -4.52 8.42
CA ASN A 49 -8.15 -4.67 8.28
C ASN A 49 -8.54 -5.78 7.30
N GLY A 50 -7.57 -6.33 6.57
CA GLY A 50 -7.82 -7.47 5.69
C GLY A 50 -8.60 -7.17 4.43
N LYS A 51 -8.64 -5.90 4.01
CA LYS A 51 -9.47 -5.47 2.87
C LYS A 51 -8.66 -5.11 1.62
N VAL A 52 -7.39 -5.47 1.58
CA VAL A 52 -6.52 -5.13 0.47
C VAL A 52 -6.42 -6.31 -0.49
N GLY A 53 -6.86 -6.11 -1.72
CA GLY A 53 -6.73 -7.12 -2.76
C GLY A 53 -5.29 -7.22 -3.27
N ASP A 54 -4.97 -8.34 -3.89
CA ASP A 54 -3.60 -8.61 -4.36
C ASP A 54 -3.14 -7.57 -5.38
N LEU A 55 -3.99 -7.21 -6.31
CA LEU A 55 -3.64 -6.22 -7.33
C LEU A 55 -3.37 -4.85 -6.72
N VAL A 56 -4.17 -4.44 -5.75
CA VAL A 56 -4.00 -3.16 -5.07
C VAL A 56 -2.66 -3.15 -4.34
N LEU A 57 -2.36 -4.22 -3.61
CA LEU A 57 -1.10 -4.33 -2.89
C LEU A 57 0.08 -4.27 -3.85
N TYR A 58 0.01 -5.01 -4.94
CA TYR A 58 1.06 -5.02 -5.95
C TYR A 58 1.32 -3.60 -6.50
N ASN A 59 0.26 -2.85 -6.79
CA ASN A 59 0.39 -1.48 -7.28
C ASN A 59 1.05 -0.57 -6.25
N TRP A 60 0.72 -0.72 -4.97
CA TRP A 60 1.39 0.04 -3.91
C TRP A 60 2.89 -0.21 -3.91
N GLY A 61 3.28 -1.47 -4.07
CA GLY A 61 4.70 -1.83 -4.11
C GLY A 61 5.43 -1.19 -5.27
N LEU A 62 4.81 -1.19 -6.45
CA LEU A 62 5.42 -0.55 -7.62
C LEU A 62 5.61 0.95 -7.42
N ARG A 63 4.64 1.61 -6.80
CA ARG A 63 4.73 3.04 -6.54
C ARG A 63 5.82 3.37 -5.53
N ILE A 64 5.88 2.61 -4.43
CA ILE A 64 6.92 2.79 -3.42
C ILE A 64 8.29 2.56 -4.04
N ASN A 65 8.44 1.51 -4.83
CA ASN A 65 9.72 1.19 -5.45
C ASN A 65 10.21 2.29 -6.38
N ARG A 66 9.30 2.96 -7.09
CA ARG A 66 9.65 4.04 -8.01
C ARG A 66 9.95 5.36 -7.32
N GLY A 67 9.32 5.62 -6.18
CA GLY A 67 9.36 6.94 -5.57
C GLY A 67 10.09 7.03 -4.24
N CYS A 68 10.09 5.97 -3.46
CA CYS A 68 10.65 6.01 -2.11
C CYS A 68 12.15 5.73 -2.14
N LYS A 69 12.93 6.70 -1.64
CA LYS A 69 14.40 6.58 -1.59
C LYS A 69 14.92 6.13 -0.24
N ASP A 70 14.07 6.15 0.78
CA ASP A 70 14.46 5.82 2.15
C ASP A 70 14.51 4.31 2.33
N SER A 71 15.71 3.76 2.58
CA SER A 71 15.88 2.32 2.67
C SER A 71 15.11 1.71 3.83
N ALA A 72 14.98 2.40 4.96
CA ALA A 72 14.21 1.87 6.09
C ALA A 72 12.72 1.72 5.73
N LEU A 73 12.16 2.70 5.03
CA LEU A 73 10.76 2.65 4.59
C LEU A 73 10.57 1.58 3.52
N ARG A 74 11.53 1.45 2.60
CA ARG A 74 11.49 0.40 1.59
C ARG A 74 11.49 -0.98 2.23
N MET A 75 12.27 -1.18 3.27
CA MET A 75 12.31 -2.46 3.99
C MET A 75 11.00 -2.75 4.71
N GLN A 76 10.37 -1.73 5.28
CA GLN A 76 9.06 -1.90 5.90
C GLN A 76 8.02 -2.37 4.89
N ALA A 77 8.01 -1.75 3.72
CA ALA A 77 7.09 -2.14 2.65
C ALA A 77 7.41 -3.54 2.13
N ALA A 78 8.69 -3.89 2.01
CA ALA A 78 9.09 -5.23 1.57
C ALA A 78 8.49 -6.32 2.46
N GLN A 79 8.35 -6.04 3.74
CA GLN A 79 7.75 -7.00 4.66
C GLN A 79 6.30 -7.33 4.29
N TRP A 80 5.55 -6.35 3.78
CA TRP A 80 4.19 -6.59 3.29
C TRP A 80 4.18 -7.70 2.23
N PHE A 81 5.16 -7.65 1.33
CA PHE A 81 5.22 -8.56 0.18
C PHE A 81 5.79 -9.91 0.57
N ASP A 82 6.71 -9.96 1.53
CA ASP A 82 7.17 -11.23 2.09
C ASP A 82 6.00 -11.97 2.75
N ASP A 83 5.20 -11.25 3.54
CA ASP A 83 4.04 -11.82 4.21
C ASP A 83 2.98 -12.26 3.20
N ALA A 84 2.71 -11.43 2.20
CA ALA A 84 1.72 -11.74 1.18
C ALA A 84 2.15 -12.95 0.34
N ALA A 85 3.42 -13.03 -0.01
CA ALA A 85 3.94 -14.18 -0.77
C ALA A 85 3.81 -15.47 0.04
N ALA A 86 4.09 -15.40 1.34
CA ALA A 86 3.97 -16.56 2.22
C ALA A 86 2.53 -17.07 2.32
N LYS A 87 1.55 -16.18 2.18
CA LYS A 87 0.13 -16.53 2.25
C LYS A 87 -0.45 -16.90 0.89
N SER A 88 0.23 -16.57 -0.20
CA SER A 88 -0.28 -16.82 -1.54
C SER A 88 -0.14 -18.28 -1.91
N LYS A 89 -1.16 -18.82 -2.58
CA LYS A 89 -1.10 -20.17 -3.11
C LYS A 89 -0.39 -20.18 -4.44
N GLU A 90 0.36 -21.22 -4.72
CA GLU A 90 0.99 -21.38 -6.03
C GLU A 90 -0.06 -21.71 -7.08
N GLY A 91 0.18 -21.28 -8.30
CA GLY A 91 -0.72 -21.56 -9.40
C GLY A 91 -0.67 -20.46 -10.45
N PRO A 92 -1.33 -20.67 -11.59
CA PRO A 92 -1.26 -19.73 -12.71
C PRO A 92 -1.86 -18.36 -12.43
N MET A 93 -2.76 -18.27 -11.47
CA MET A 93 -3.40 -17.00 -11.10
C MET A 93 -2.81 -16.39 -9.80
N SER A 94 -1.70 -16.95 -9.32
CA SER A 94 -1.11 -16.51 -8.07
C SER A 94 -0.24 -15.27 -8.26
N PHE A 95 -0.31 -14.35 -7.30
CA PHE A 95 0.58 -13.19 -7.24
C PHE A 95 1.88 -13.47 -6.49
N LYS A 96 2.09 -14.70 -6.04
CA LYS A 96 3.26 -15.04 -5.21
C LYS A 96 4.59 -14.60 -5.84
N VAL A 97 4.80 -14.93 -7.11
CA VAL A 97 6.03 -14.57 -7.83
C VAL A 97 6.17 -13.05 -7.94
N TYR A 98 5.09 -12.36 -8.21
CA TYR A 98 5.09 -10.90 -8.30
C TYR A 98 5.42 -10.26 -6.96
N PHE A 99 4.85 -10.77 -5.87
CA PHE A 99 5.14 -10.26 -4.53
C PHE A 99 6.59 -10.51 -4.15
N GLU A 100 7.12 -11.69 -4.45
CA GLU A 100 8.53 -11.99 -4.17
C GLU A 100 9.46 -11.04 -4.93
N ARG A 101 9.14 -10.75 -6.18
CA ARG A 101 9.93 -9.82 -6.99
C ARG A 101 9.89 -8.40 -6.42
N VAL A 102 8.71 -7.92 -6.06
CA VAL A 102 8.58 -6.58 -5.47
C VAL A 102 9.33 -6.51 -4.15
N ALA A 103 9.22 -7.54 -3.31
CA ALA A 103 9.95 -7.56 -2.04
C ALA A 103 11.45 -7.47 -2.27
N ASN A 104 11.98 -8.23 -3.23
CA ASN A 104 13.39 -8.19 -3.54
C ASN A 104 13.83 -6.82 -4.05
N ASP A 105 13.03 -6.20 -4.91
CA ASP A 105 13.32 -4.86 -5.43
C ASP A 105 13.35 -3.83 -4.30
N LEU A 106 12.40 -3.91 -3.38
CA LEU A 106 12.31 -2.97 -2.26
C LEU A 106 13.47 -3.13 -1.27
N LYS A 107 14.01 -4.32 -1.14
CA LYS A 107 15.15 -4.59 -0.27
C LYS A 107 16.46 -4.03 -0.81
N GLN A 108 16.50 -3.68 -2.08
CA GLN A 108 17.65 -3.04 -2.69
C GLN A 108 17.59 -1.54 -2.50
N ASP A 109 18.75 -0.89 -2.55
CA ASP A 109 18.80 0.56 -2.48
C ASP A 109 18.10 1.16 -3.69
N TYR A 110 17.50 2.33 -3.48
CA TYR A 110 16.84 3.05 -4.55
C TYR A 110 17.83 3.35 -5.68
N LYS A 111 17.43 3.05 -6.90
CA LYS A 111 18.23 3.36 -8.08
C LYS A 111 17.46 4.33 -8.94
N GLU A 112 18.08 5.47 -9.24
CA GLU A 112 17.44 6.42 -10.13
C GLU A 112 17.37 5.85 -11.54
N SER A 113 16.21 6.04 -12.15
CA SER A 113 16.00 5.68 -13.53
C SER A 113 16.76 6.63 -14.42
N LYS A 114 17.56 6.11 -15.32
CA LYS A 114 18.31 6.94 -16.26
C LYS A 114 17.78 6.83 -17.67
#